data_b9c5e1197386cf39cda5358b350946a9
#
_entry.id   b9c5e1197386cf39cda5358b350946a9
#
_cell.length_a   1.000
_cell.length_b   1.000
_cell.length_c   1.000
_cell.angle_alpha   90.00
_cell.angle_beta   90.00
_cell.angle_gamma   90.00
#
_symmetry.space_group_name_H-M   'P 1'
#
loop_
_entity.id
_entity.type
_entity.pdbx_description
1 polymer ?
#
loop_
_entity_poly.entity_id
_entity_poly.type
_entity_poly.pdbx_seq_one_letter_code
_entity_poly.pdbx_strand_id
1 'polypeptide(L)'
;MNRLQSFIARIFKIEPARDRTVTIIEPHTFRENVLRNKIWYRGDSAELEQYFQKTARWDVEKARFWAAHAQGNVRKMHSGIVGTVVDRYKDIVLADMDSIDFGENQKSLNELWNKLYEKSKLNDVIGEAITGTLAAGDGAFKITADSCSEYPIVEFYDAENVDYVYVHSKLQEIKFYTTYKNGKKDLRLEETYGHGYIKYKLYDDYGKEVPLNQLPETAHLYDLGIEGNIMLAVPLKILVSTKYKNRGKALFEGKTDVLDGLDEVISQWMDAIRMGRIKRYIPDNLIPRDPDTGELMPANPFDNDFIALGDNMGEKANQQVEISQPQISYEAYVNSYINFLDMVLQGIMSPSTLGIDLKKTDNAESQREKEKVTLHVRNKIVDALNETLPELFKLIMQTYDLMYGRTPGEYEPTVKFGEYASPDFGTTVDTVGKAKQYGIMSIETSVDQLYGDTWTEEEKEAEVEKLKAEQGIQDMEEPAVNMTANDFHIDLEGGENDEGKSRTKNVPDEPERVPGTTPSSKGAGADGNLRGGKS
;
A
#
# COMPACT_ATOMS: atom_id res chain seq x y z
N MET A 1 33.68 -1.37 45.28
CA MET A 1 33.71 0.09 45.44
C MET A 1 33.88 0.43 46.92
N ASN A 2 34.97 1.14 47.27
CA ASN A 2 35.20 1.58 48.67
C ASN A 2 34.16 2.63 49.06
N ARG A 3 33.79 2.70 50.36
CA ARG A 3 32.80 3.67 50.89
C ARG A 3 33.09 5.12 50.46
N LEU A 4 34.38 5.49 50.32
CA LEU A 4 34.80 6.80 49.83
C LEU A 4 34.48 7.03 48.36
N GLN A 5 34.65 6.01 47.50
CA GLN A 5 34.35 6.09 46.06
C GLN A 5 32.85 6.19 45.83
N SER A 6 32.05 5.49 46.63
CA SER A 6 30.57 5.58 46.53
C SER A 6 30.06 6.94 47.01
N PHE A 7 30.72 7.56 47.98
CA PHE A 7 30.41 8.91 48.47
C PHE A 7 30.73 9.98 47.41
N ILE A 8 31.93 9.89 46.80
CA ILE A 8 32.37 10.78 45.72
C ILE A 8 31.43 10.65 44.49
N ALA A 9 31.11 9.44 44.08
CA ALA A 9 30.20 9.20 42.97
C ALA A 9 28.77 9.79 43.21
N ARG A 10 28.35 9.78 44.48
CA ARG A 10 27.05 10.35 44.89
C ARG A 10 27.04 11.87 44.89
N ILE A 11 28.13 12.51 45.36
CA ILE A 11 28.26 13.99 45.39
C ILE A 11 28.38 14.55 43.97
N PHE A 12 29.21 13.94 43.15
CA PHE A 12 29.49 14.43 41.79
C PHE A 12 28.55 13.84 40.74
N LYS A 13 27.53 13.06 41.13
CA LYS A 13 26.60 12.35 40.21
C LYS A 13 27.37 11.57 39.13
N ILE A 14 28.56 11.03 39.48
CA ILE A 14 29.31 10.18 38.57
C ILE A 14 28.67 8.80 38.60
N GLU A 15 27.86 8.49 37.58
CA GLU A 15 27.41 7.15 37.32
C GLU A 15 28.50 6.41 36.54
N PRO A 16 28.95 5.21 37.00
CA PRO A 16 29.81 4.39 36.16
C PRO A 16 29.08 4.16 34.84
N ALA A 17 29.80 4.22 33.72
CA ALA A 17 29.31 3.85 32.43
C ALA A 17 28.80 2.39 32.51
N ARG A 18 27.58 2.21 32.92
CA ARG A 18 26.89 0.94 32.76
C ARG A 18 26.51 0.86 31.31
N ASP A 19 26.83 -0.25 30.66
CA ASP A 19 26.14 -0.66 29.45
C ASP A 19 24.64 -0.75 29.78
N ARG A 20 23.95 0.38 29.67
CA ARG A 20 22.52 0.44 29.79
C ARG A 20 21.99 -0.12 28.49
N THR A 21 21.82 -1.41 28.43
CA THR A 21 20.95 -2.04 27.41
C THR A 21 19.55 -1.48 27.62
N VAL A 22 19.15 -0.57 26.76
CA VAL A 22 17.77 -0.10 26.72
C VAL A 22 16.95 -1.21 26.07
N THR A 23 16.18 -1.91 26.87
CA THR A 23 15.22 -2.88 26.34
C THR A 23 13.91 -2.16 26.04
N ILE A 24 13.57 -2.07 24.76
CA ILE A 24 12.28 -1.53 24.33
C ILE A 24 11.27 -2.67 24.40
N ILE A 25 10.23 -2.47 25.21
CA ILE A 25 9.10 -3.41 25.29
C ILE A 25 8.01 -2.87 24.35
N GLU A 26 7.61 -3.68 23.37
CA GLU A 26 6.50 -3.31 22.50
C GLU A 26 5.21 -3.22 23.32
N PRO A 27 4.48 -2.10 23.24
CA PRO A 27 3.29 -1.87 24.06
C PRO A 27 2.11 -2.77 23.70
N HIS A 28 2.11 -3.30 22.47
CA HIS A 28 1.05 -4.14 21.93
C HIS A 28 1.62 -5.47 21.44
N THR A 29 0.87 -6.54 21.66
CA THR A 29 1.07 -7.82 20.98
C THR A 29 0.76 -7.65 19.49
N PHE A 30 1.24 -8.58 18.65
CA PHE A 30 0.93 -8.54 17.22
C PHE A 30 -0.59 -8.49 16.95
N ARG A 31 -1.37 -9.31 17.64
CA ARG A 31 -2.84 -9.36 17.49
C ARG A 31 -3.53 -8.05 17.92
N GLU A 32 -3.09 -7.45 19.01
CA GLU A 32 -3.59 -6.12 19.44
C GLU A 32 -3.26 -5.05 18.40
N ASN A 33 -2.07 -5.12 17.81
CA ASN A 33 -1.67 -4.21 16.74
C ASN A 33 -2.52 -4.38 15.48
N VAL A 34 -2.80 -5.62 15.09
CA VAL A 34 -3.70 -5.95 13.96
C VAL A 34 -5.11 -5.41 14.23
N LEU A 35 -5.67 -5.65 15.41
CA LEU A 35 -7.00 -5.14 15.79
C LEU A 35 -7.04 -3.61 15.69
N ARG A 36 -6.02 -2.92 16.23
CA ARG A 36 -5.91 -1.45 16.14
C ARG A 36 -5.91 -0.97 14.69
N ASN A 37 -5.10 -1.59 13.83
CA ASN A 37 -5.01 -1.22 12.42
C ASN A 37 -6.33 -1.45 11.67
N LYS A 38 -7.03 -2.56 11.96
CA LYS A 38 -8.35 -2.88 11.39
C LYS A 38 -9.44 -1.87 11.81
N ILE A 39 -9.40 -1.38 13.05
CA ILE A 39 -10.32 -0.35 13.53
C ILE A 39 -10.10 0.97 12.77
N TRP A 40 -8.85 1.37 12.59
CA TRP A 40 -8.52 2.55 11.77
C TRP A 40 -8.94 2.38 10.31
N TYR A 41 -8.78 1.17 9.74
CA TYR A 41 -9.24 0.88 8.38
C TYR A 41 -10.76 0.99 8.25
N ARG A 42 -11.52 0.41 9.18
CA ARG A 42 -13.00 0.44 9.16
C ARG A 42 -13.56 1.86 9.30
N GLY A 43 -12.87 2.73 10.00
CA GLY A 43 -13.22 4.14 10.08
C GLY A 43 -14.46 4.44 10.93
N ASP A 44 -14.84 3.56 11.85
CA ASP A 44 -15.96 3.79 12.78
C ASP A 44 -15.47 4.52 14.04
N SER A 45 -15.98 5.75 14.25
CA SER A 45 -15.63 6.57 15.40
C SER A 45 -16.02 5.92 16.73
N ALA A 46 -17.11 5.16 16.77
CA ALA A 46 -17.57 4.47 17.97
C ALA A 46 -16.65 3.29 18.33
N GLU A 47 -16.12 2.55 17.34
CA GLU A 47 -15.14 1.48 17.58
C GLU A 47 -13.81 2.05 18.08
N LEU A 48 -13.33 3.15 17.47
CA LEU A 48 -12.13 3.86 17.90
C LEU A 48 -12.25 4.32 19.36
N GLU A 49 -13.34 4.99 19.70
CA GLU A 49 -13.59 5.43 21.07
C GLU A 49 -13.57 4.26 22.06
N GLN A 50 -14.30 3.18 21.77
CA GLN A 50 -14.34 2.00 22.63
C GLN A 50 -12.97 1.35 22.79
N TYR A 51 -12.20 1.24 21.69
CA TYR A 51 -10.85 0.67 21.72
C TYR A 51 -9.93 1.48 22.63
N PHE A 52 -9.82 2.78 22.41
CA PHE A 52 -8.92 3.63 23.18
C PHE A 52 -9.37 3.78 24.64
N GLN A 53 -10.66 3.77 24.94
CA GLN A 53 -11.15 3.76 26.33
C GLN A 53 -10.81 2.46 27.06
N LYS A 54 -10.87 1.30 26.38
CA LYS A 54 -10.59 -0.01 26.99
C LYS A 54 -9.08 -0.28 27.09
N THR A 55 -8.28 0.13 26.10
CA THR A 55 -6.85 -0.14 26.06
C THR A 55 -6.03 0.88 26.81
N ALA A 56 -6.51 2.11 26.96
CA ALA A 56 -5.84 3.13 27.75
C ALA A 56 -5.86 2.75 29.24
N ARG A 57 -4.82 2.04 29.66
CA ARG A 57 -4.70 1.52 31.03
C ARG A 57 -4.34 2.60 32.07
N TRP A 58 -3.77 3.73 31.60
CA TRP A 58 -3.28 4.80 32.45
C TRP A 58 -3.83 6.14 32.01
N ASP A 59 -4.04 7.05 32.94
CA ASP A 59 -4.54 8.39 32.62
C ASP A 59 -3.61 9.16 31.66
N VAL A 60 -2.30 8.88 31.68
CA VAL A 60 -1.32 9.46 30.77
C VAL A 60 -1.54 8.98 29.32
N GLU A 61 -1.85 7.69 29.11
CA GLU A 61 -2.15 7.16 27.78
C GLU A 61 -3.51 7.66 27.27
N LYS A 62 -4.49 7.81 28.17
CA LYS A 62 -5.78 8.44 27.83
C LYS A 62 -5.63 9.89 27.38
N ALA A 63 -4.70 10.63 28.01
CA ALA A 63 -4.42 12.00 27.64
C ALA A 63 -3.69 12.14 26.28
N ARG A 64 -3.11 11.06 25.77
CA ARG A 64 -2.33 11.08 24.52
C ARG A 64 -3.21 11.10 23.26
N PHE A 65 -4.30 10.36 23.26
CA PHE A 65 -5.16 10.21 22.10
C PHE A 65 -6.47 10.99 22.26
N TRP A 66 -6.80 11.80 21.29
CA TRP A 66 -8.07 12.49 21.20
C TRP A 66 -9.25 11.51 21.24
N ALA A 67 -9.13 10.37 20.53
CA ALA A 67 -10.14 9.33 20.53
C ALA A 67 -10.44 8.75 21.92
N ALA A 68 -9.49 8.80 22.86
CA ALA A 68 -9.65 8.30 24.23
C ALA A 68 -10.30 9.27 25.20
N HIS A 69 -10.34 10.58 24.87
CA HIS A 69 -10.93 11.58 25.76
C HIS A 69 -12.44 11.40 25.92
N ALA A 70 -12.89 11.35 27.18
CA ALA A 70 -14.30 11.47 27.46
C ALA A 70 -14.80 12.84 27.00
N GLN A 71 -15.93 12.85 26.30
CA GLN A 71 -16.39 14.06 25.67
C GLN A 71 -17.28 14.89 26.55
N GLY A 72 -17.01 16.20 26.48
CA GLY A 72 -18.03 17.19 26.71
C GLY A 72 -19.03 17.22 25.53
N ASN A 73 -19.32 18.42 25.00
CA ASN A 73 -20.32 18.61 23.95
C ASN A 73 -19.76 18.48 22.51
N VAL A 74 -18.49 18.07 22.33
CA VAL A 74 -17.86 17.98 21.00
C VAL A 74 -18.15 16.62 20.35
N ARG A 75 -18.77 16.63 19.18
CA ARG A 75 -18.98 15.41 18.39
C ARG A 75 -17.66 14.97 17.79
N LYS A 76 -17.20 13.76 18.11
CA LYS A 76 -16.06 13.14 17.44
C LYS A 76 -16.42 12.72 16.02
N MET A 77 -15.58 13.11 15.10
CA MET A 77 -15.67 12.73 13.71
C MET A 77 -14.40 11.98 13.32
N HIS A 78 -14.55 10.97 12.49
CA HIS A 78 -13.45 10.19 11.96
C HIS A 78 -13.36 10.41 10.46
N SER A 79 -12.15 10.64 9.95
CA SER A 79 -11.90 10.92 8.53
C SER A 79 -12.12 9.73 7.60
N GLY A 80 -11.91 8.50 8.10
CA GLY A 80 -11.99 7.28 7.30
C GLY A 80 -10.94 7.19 6.19
N ILE A 81 -9.92 8.04 6.22
CA ILE A 81 -8.92 8.17 5.14
C ILE A 81 -8.14 6.87 4.91
N VAL A 82 -7.92 6.08 5.96
CA VAL A 82 -7.19 4.80 5.87
C VAL A 82 -7.91 3.84 4.94
N GLY A 83 -9.23 3.65 5.13
CA GLY A 83 -10.04 2.80 4.27
C GLY A 83 -10.02 3.28 2.82
N THR A 84 -10.23 4.58 2.61
CA THR A 84 -10.23 5.19 1.27
C THR A 84 -8.91 4.94 0.52
N VAL A 85 -7.76 5.07 1.20
CA VAL A 85 -6.44 4.86 0.57
C VAL A 85 -6.19 3.38 0.27
N VAL A 86 -6.54 2.48 1.20
CA VAL A 86 -6.35 1.04 1.02
C VAL A 86 -7.23 0.52 -0.13
N ASP A 87 -8.50 0.93 -0.17
CA ASP A 87 -9.42 0.55 -1.25
C ASP A 87 -8.95 1.12 -2.59
N ARG A 88 -8.40 2.33 -2.61
CA ARG A 88 -7.85 2.92 -3.83
C ARG A 88 -6.66 2.13 -4.37
N TYR A 89 -5.75 1.66 -3.50
CA TYR A 89 -4.64 0.78 -3.93
C TYR A 89 -5.15 -0.56 -4.47
N LYS A 90 -6.13 -1.18 -3.80
CA LYS A 90 -6.76 -2.39 -4.32
C LYS A 90 -7.29 -2.18 -5.74
N ASP A 91 -8.07 -1.10 -5.96
CA ASP A 91 -8.68 -0.81 -7.25
C ASP A 91 -7.63 -0.56 -8.34
N ILE A 92 -6.57 0.20 -8.03
CA ILE A 92 -5.46 0.45 -8.96
C ILE A 92 -4.77 -0.86 -9.35
N VAL A 93 -4.39 -1.68 -8.38
CA VAL A 93 -3.61 -2.90 -8.63
C VAL A 93 -4.44 -3.95 -9.38
N LEU A 94 -5.73 -4.08 -9.03
CA LEU A 94 -6.63 -5.00 -9.75
C LEU A 94 -6.91 -4.54 -11.19
N ALA A 95 -7.03 -3.23 -11.40
CA ALA A 95 -7.23 -2.69 -12.76
C ALA A 95 -5.98 -2.88 -13.65
N ASP A 96 -4.78 -2.87 -13.04
CA ASP A 96 -3.52 -3.07 -13.75
C ASP A 96 -3.17 -4.55 -13.94
N MET A 97 -3.91 -5.48 -13.34
CA MET A 97 -3.66 -6.91 -13.48
C MET A 97 -4.20 -7.41 -14.83
N ASP A 98 -3.27 -7.70 -15.73
CA ASP A 98 -3.55 -8.23 -17.07
C ASP A 98 -3.75 -9.76 -17.06
N SER A 99 -3.63 -10.35 -18.23
CA SER A 99 -3.79 -11.79 -18.43
C SER A 99 -2.81 -12.64 -17.63
N ILE A 100 -3.28 -13.78 -17.19
CA ILE A 100 -2.49 -14.85 -16.58
C ILE A 100 -2.23 -15.88 -17.67
N ASP A 101 -0.95 -16.18 -17.91
CA ASP A 101 -0.52 -17.07 -18.97
C ASP A 101 0.30 -18.25 -18.41
N PHE A 102 -0.02 -19.45 -18.90
CA PHE A 102 0.70 -20.70 -18.62
C PHE A 102 1.66 -21.11 -19.77
N GLY A 103 1.86 -20.24 -20.76
CA GLY A 103 2.73 -20.45 -21.92
C GLY A 103 1.98 -20.54 -23.24
N GLU A 104 2.60 -19.98 -24.30
CA GLU A 104 1.98 -19.79 -25.63
C GLU A 104 1.49 -21.09 -26.31
N ASN A 105 2.08 -22.24 -25.97
CA ASN A 105 1.75 -23.54 -26.58
C ASN A 105 0.67 -24.34 -25.82
N GLN A 106 0.03 -23.78 -24.80
CA GLN A 106 -0.88 -24.49 -23.90
C GLN A 106 -2.33 -23.95 -23.94
N LYS A 107 -2.90 -23.75 -25.11
CA LYS A 107 -4.28 -23.18 -25.28
C LYS A 107 -5.33 -23.91 -24.43
N SER A 108 -5.30 -25.23 -24.36
CA SER A 108 -6.26 -26.01 -23.54
C SER A 108 -6.11 -25.77 -22.05
N LEU A 109 -4.89 -25.50 -21.58
CA LEU A 109 -4.60 -25.19 -20.18
C LEU A 109 -5.10 -23.77 -19.83
N ASN A 110 -4.85 -22.82 -20.71
CA ASN A 110 -5.33 -21.44 -20.54
C ASN A 110 -6.87 -21.37 -20.55
N GLU A 111 -7.55 -22.16 -21.39
CA GLU A 111 -9.02 -22.27 -21.38
C GLU A 111 -9.56 -22.87 -20.06
N LEU A 112 -8.89 -23.92 -19.54
CA LEU A 112 -9.22 -24.50 -18.25
C LEU A 112 -9.01 -23.50 -17.13
N TRP A 113 -7.87 -22.82 -17.15
CA TRP A 113 -7.54 -21.78 -16.17
C TRP A 113 -8.55 -20.66 -16.12
N ASN A 114 -8.94 -20.11 -17.27
CA ASN A 114 -9.96 -19.04 -17.35
C ASN A 114 -11.27 -19.47 -16.70
N LYS A 115 -11.74 -20.70 -16.96
CA LYS A 115 -12.94 -21.24 -16.30
C LYS A 115 -12.77 -21.35 -14.79
N LEU A 116 -11.62 -21.83 -14.33
CA LEU A 116 -11.30 -21.99 -12.92
C LEU A 116 -11.23 -20.61 -12.22
N TYR A 117 -10.56 -19.65 -12.85
CA TYR A 117 -10.43 -18.28 -12.38
C TYR A 117 -11.78 -17.61 -12.13
N GLU A 118 -12.69 -17.69 -13.13
CA GLU A 118 -14.03 -17.15 -13.02
C GLU A 118 -14.88 -17.88 -11.97
N LYS A 119 -14.86 -19.23 -11.98
CA LYS A 119 -15.69 -20.04 -11.07
C LYS A 119 -15.26 -19.92 -9.61
N SER A 120 -13.98 -19.82 -9.34
CA SER A 120 -13.44 -19.62 -8.01
C SER A 120 -13.44 -18.14 -7.57
N LYS A 121 -13.92 -17.22 -8.41
CA LYS A 121 -13.94 -15.76 -8.14
C LYS A 121 -12.60 -15.23 -7.65
N LEU A 122 -11.51 -15.66 -8.28
CA LEU A 122 -10.16 -15.36 -7.82
C LEU A 122 -9.88 -13.85 -7.77
N ASN A 123 -10.48 -13.07 -8.66
CA ASN A 123 -10.33 -11.61 -8.64
C ASN A 123 -10.83 -10.99 -7.32
N ASP A 124 -11.97 -11.46 -6.81
CA ASP A 124 -12.52 -10.98 -5.53
C ASP A 124 -11.62 -11.39 -4.36
N VAL A 125 -11.11 -12.63 -4.37
CA VAL A 125 -10.20 -13.16 -3.34
C VAL A 125 -8.87 -12.41 -3.34
N ILE A 126 -8.31 -12.09 -4.52
CA ILE A 126 -7.08 -11.28 -4.64
C ILE A 126 -7.34 -9.86 -4.13
N GLY A 127 -8.48 -9.26 -4.45
CA GLY A 127 -8.87 -7.95 -3.93
C GLY A 127 -8.99 -7.95 -2.40
N GLU A 128 -9.61 -8.97 -1.83
CA GLU A 128 -9.69 -9.16 -0.38
C GLU A 128 -8.29 -9.33 0.24
N ALA A 129 -7.40 -10.07 -0.42
CA ALA A 129 -6.04 -10.29 0.03
C ALA A 129 -5.20 -9.00 0.03
N ILE A 130 -5.31 -8.16 -0.99
CA ILE A 130 -4.65 -6.85 -1.04
C ILE A 130 -5.16 -5.97 0.10
N THR A 131 -6.48 -5.86 0.25
CA THR A 131 -7.12 -5.04 1.29
C THR A 131 -6.75 -5.52 2.68
N GLY A 132 -6.91 -6.83 2.96
CA GLY A 132 -6.60 -7.45 4.25
C GLY A 132 -5.13 -7.27 4.62
N THR A 133 -4.21 -7.49 3.67
CA THR A 133 -2.78 -7.34 3.92
C THR A 133 -2.38 -5.88 4.16
N LEU A 134 -2.90 -4.92 3.41
CA LEU A 134 -2.62 -3.50 3.61
C LEU A 134 -3.21 -2.97 4.92
N ALA A 135 -4.40 -3.46 5.31
CA ALA A 135 -5.07 -3.04 6.54
C ALA A 135 -4.51 -3.72 7.79
N ALA A 136 -4.24 -5.03 7.74
CA ALA A 136 -3.86 -5.83 8.90
C ALA A 136 -2.35 -6.09 9.01
N GLY A 137 -1.62 -6.09 7.88
CA GLY A 137 -0.17 -6.27 7.78
C GLY A 137 0.23 -7.50 6.97
N ASP A 138 -0.38 -8.64 7.19
CA ASP A 138 -0.15 -9.87 6.42
C ASP A 138 -1.41 -10.74 6.35
N GLY A 139 -1.31 -11.86 5.67
CA GLY A 139 -2.33 -12.89 5.59
C GLY A 139 -1.84 -14.06 4.76
N ALA A 140 -2.71 -15.04 4.54
CA ALA A 140 -2.37 -16.18 3.71
C ALA A 140 -3.57 -16.67 2.91
N PHE A 141 -3.29 -17.12 1.70
CA PHE A 141 -4.25 -17.88 0.91
C PHE A 141 -4.30 -19.32 1.40
N LYS A 142 -5.50 -19.85 1.48
CA LYS A 142 -5.79 -21.25 1.80
C LYS A 142 -6.47 -21.88 0.61
N ILE A 143 -6.00 -23.04 0.17
CA ILE A 143 -6.58 -23.81 -0.91
C ILE A 143 -7.20 -25.07 -0.30
N THR A 144 -8.48 -25.29 -0.54
CA THR A 144 -9.22 -26.43 -0.04
C THR A 144 -9.81 -27.23 -1.20
N ALA A 145 -9.61 -28.54 -1.17
CA ALA A 145 -10.30 -29.49 -2.03
C ALA A 145 -11.54 -30.01 -1.30
N ASP A 146 -12.74 -29.73 -1.81
CA ASP A 146 -13.99 -30.20 -1.25
C ASP A 146 -14.76 -31.02 -2.29
N SER A 147 -15.34 -32.15 -1.86
CA SER A 147 -16.20 -32.98 -2.70
C SER A 147 -17.48 -32.30 -3.17
N CYS A 148 -17.86 -31.20 -2.52
CA CYS A 148 -19.02 -30.37 -2.89
C CYS A 148 -18.74 -29.40 -4.05
N SER A 149 -17.47 -29.23 -4.44
CA SER A 149 -17.05 -28.31 -5.49
C SER A 149 -16.33 -29.04 -6.63
N GLU A 150 -16.60 -28.65 -7.87
CA GLU A 150 -15.87 -29.12 -9.05
C GLU A 150 -14.48 -28.48 -9.17
N TYR A 151 -14.25 -27.36 -8.46
CA TYR A 151 -13.01 -26.59 -8.52
C TYR A 151 -12.43 -26.39 -7.12
N PRO A 152 -11.11 -26.22 -6.97
CA PRO A 152 -10.49 -25.84 -5.72
C PRO A 152 -11.12 -24.58 -5.15
N ILE A 153 -11.37 -24.57 -3.85
CA ILE A 153 -11.86 -23.41 -3.11
C ILE A 153 -10.65 -22.65 -2.62
N VAL A 154 -10.60 -21.36 -2.94
CA VAL A 154 -9.53 -20.45 -2.51
C VAL A 154 -10.11 -19.40 -1.60
N GLU A 155 -9.53 -19.27 -0.42
CA GLU A 155 -9.93 -18.29 0.59
C GLU A 155 -8.70 -17.49 1.04
N PHE A 156 -8.90 -16.26 1.46
CA PHE A 156 -7.86 -15.45 2.08
C PHE A 156 -8.17 -15.25 3.57
N TYR A 157 -7.18 -15.48 4.40
CA TYR A 157 -7.24 -15.26 5.85
C TYR A 157 -6.26 -14.14 6.22
N ASP A 158 -6.75 -13.10 6.87
CA ASP A 158 -5.93 -11.99 7.32
C ASP A 158 -5.11 -12.31 8.58
N ALA A 159 -4.21 -11.41 8.94
CA ALA A 159 -3.23 -11.54 10.01
C ALA A 159 -3.80 -11.96 11.38
N GLU A 160 -5.07 -11.69 11.66
CA GLU A 160 -5.74 -12.05 12.92
C GLU A 160 -5.95 -13.56 13.04
N ASN A 161 -6.20 -14.19 11.90
CA ASN A 161 -6.60 -15.58 11.77
C ASN A 161 -5.51 -16.49 11.20
N VAL A 162 -4.26 -15.98 11.08
CA VAL A 162 -3.14 -16.73 10.54
C VAL A 162 -1.93 -16.66 11.45
N ASP A 163 -1.26 -17.79 11.65
CA ASP A 163 0.06 -17.86 12.26
C ASP A 163 1.03 -18.67 11.39
N TYR A 164 2.31 -18.27 11.42
CA TYR A 164 3.36 -18.89 10.62
C TYR A 164 4.38 -19.59 11.52
N VAL A 165 4.75 -20.81 11.17
CA VAL A 165 5.82 -21.56 11.84
C VAL A 165 7.06 -21.57 10.95
N TYR A 166 8.14 -20.95 11.45
CA TYR A 166 9.42 -20.90 10.76
C TYR A 166 10.49 -21.72 11.51
N VAL A 167 11.23 -22.51 10.77
CA VAL A 167 12.43 -23.21 11.28
C VAL A 167 13.62 -22.77 10.41
N HIS A 168 14.68 -22.27 11.02
CA HIS A 168 15.85 -21.72 10.33
C HIS A 168 15.50 -20.74 9.20
N SER A 169 14.55 -19.83 9.45
CA SER A 169 14.03 -18.83 8.49
C SER A 169 13.28 -19.42 7.28
N LYS A 170 13.01 -20.71 7.27
CA LYS A 170 12.16 -21.36 6.25
C LYS A 170 10.78 -21.60 6.81
N LEU A 171 9.74 -21.23 6.06
CA LEU A 171 8.35 -21.50 6.38
C LEU A 171 8.13 -23.02 6.36
N GLN A 172 7.57 -23.56 7.43
CA GLN A 172 7.26 -24.99 7.57
C GLN A 172 5.76 -25.24 7.59
N GLU A 173 5.02 -24.40 8.31
CA GLU A 173 3.58 -24.55 8.47
C GLU A 173 2.91 -23.18 8.47
N ILE A 174 1.69 -23.14 7.95
CA ILE A 174 0.75 -22.03 8.11
C ILE A 174 -0.45 -22.56 8.88
N LYS A 175 -0.83 -21.84 9.92
CA LYS A 175 -1.99 -22.18 10.75
C LYS A 175 -3.11 -21.20 10.50
N PHE A 176 -4.28 -21.71 10.19
CA PHE A 176 -5.50 -20.95 10.03
C PHE A 176 -6.44 -21.17 11.20
N TYR A 177 -7.12 -20.13 11.61
CA TYR A 177 -8.02 -20.15 12.74
C TYR A 177 -9.42 -19.73 12.34
N THR A 178 -10.40 -20.57 12.64
CA THR A 178 -11.82 -20.27 12.45
C THR A 178 -12.56 -20.44 13.77
N THR A 179 -13.36 -19.44 14.15
CA THR A 179 -14.11 -19.48 15.42
C THR A 179 -15.57 -19.83 15.13
N TYR A 180 -16.06 -20.88 15.80
CA TYR A 180 -17.43 -21.34 15.75
C TYR A 180 -18.13 -21.10 17.10
N LYS A 181 -19.39 -20.67 17.03
CA LYS A 181 -20.21 -20.47 18.23
C LYS A 181 -21.02 -21.74 18.53
N ASN A 182 -20.76 -22.35 19.67
CA ASN A 182 -21.57 -23.48 20.19
C ASN A 182 -22.35 -23.02 21.44
N GLY A 183 -23.55 -22.47 21.23
CA GLY A 183 -24.36 -21.88 22.28
C GLY A 183 -23.71 -20.63 22.90
N LYS A 184 -23.22 -20.74 24.14
CA LYS A 184 -22.54 -19.67 24.88
C LYS A 184 -21.01 -19.77 24.82
N LYS A 185 -20.47 -20.82 24.20
CA LYS A 185 -19.03 -21.09 24.14
C LYS A 185 -18.54 -20.84 22.71
N ASP A 186 -17.39 -20.23 22.59
CA ASP A 186 -16.69 -20.11 21.35
C ASP A 186 -15.70 -21.29 21.23
N LEU A 187 -15.74 -22.00 20.11
CA LEU A 187 -14.81 -23.06 19.79
C LEU A 187 -13.93 -22.62 18.61
N ARG A 188 -12.63 -22.80 18.76
CA ARG A 188 -11.65 -22.35 17.76
C ARG A 188 -11.03 -23.54 17.06
N LEU A 189 -11.32 -23.67 15.76
CA LEU A 189 -10.66 -24.63 14.88
C LEU A 189 -9.29 -24.09 14.47
N GLU A 190 -8.25 -24.90 14.66
CA GLU A 190 -6.90 -24.69 14.13
C GLU A 190 -6.68 -25.70 12.99
N GLU A 191 -6.45 -25.17 11.79
CA GLU A 191 -6.08 -25.94 10.61
C GLU A 191 -4.60 -25.70 10.34
N THR A 192 -3.76 -26.70 10.42
CA THR A 192 -2.31 -26.60 10.20
C THR A 192 -1.95 -27.18 8.85
N TYR A 193 -1.53 -26.32 7.94
CA TYR A 193 -1.07 -26.65 6.59
C TYR A 193 0.44 -26.74 6.59
N GLY A 194 0.95 -27.93 6.33
CA GLY A 194 2.38 -28.21 6.16
C GLY A 194 2.69 -28.84 4.82
N HIS A 195 3.97 -29.10 4.57
CA HIS A 195 4.39 -29.77 3.36
C HIS A 195 3.93 -31.24 3.36
N GLY A 196 2.93 -31.56 2.53
CA GLY A 196 2.39 -32.91 2.38
C GLY A 196 1.36 -33.32 3.43
N TYR A 197 0.83 -32.39 4.27
CA TYR A 197 -0.20 -32.72 5.24
C TYR A 197 -1.06 -31.52 5.63
N ILE A 198 -2.28 -31.83 6.09
CA ILE A 198 -3.18 -30.90 6.79
C ILE A 198 -3.62 -31.57 8.09
N LYS A 199 -3.54 -30.86 9.20
CA LYS A 199 -3.98 -31.30 10.52
C LYS A 199 -5.04 -30.40 11.09
N TYR A 200 -6.01 -30.97 11.79
CA TYR A 200 -7.14 -30.26 12.38
C TYR A 200 -7.16 -30.45 13.88
N LYS A 201 -7.32 -29.36 14.62
CA LYS A 201 -7.48 -29.35 16.07
C LYS A 201 -8.56 -28.37 16.47
N LEU A 202 -9.39 -28.73 17.42
CA LEU A 202 -10.42 -27.86 17.96
C LEU A 202 -10.08 -27.51 19.42
N TYR A 203 -10.19 -26.24 19.76
CA TYR A 203 -9.90 -25.70 21.08
C TYR A 203 -11.13 -25.01 21.66
N ASP A 204 -11.30 -25.12 22.99
CA ASP A 204 -12.31 -24.37 23.73
C ASP A 204 -11.82 -22.96 24.13
N ASP A 205 -12.68 -22.16 24.76
CA ASP A 205 -12.37 -20.79 25.24
C ASP A 205 -11.17 -20.73 26.20
N TYR A 206 -10.81 -21.85 26.81
CA TYR A 206 -9.68 -21.95 27.72
C TYR A 206 -8.39 -22.43 27.03
N GLY A 207 -8.44 -22.65 25.72
CA GLY A 207 -7.30 -23.15 24.94
C GLY A 207 -7.05 -24.66 25.15
N LYS A 208 -8.01 -25.41 25.65
CA LYS A 208 -7.92 -26.85 25.79
C LYS A 208 -8.41 -27.55 24.53
N GLU A 209 -7.63 -28.51 24.04
CA GLU A 209 -8.00 -29.33 22.88
C GLU A 209 -9.23 -30.18 23.20
N VAL A 210 -10.22 -30.13 22.31
CA VAL A 210 -11.50 -30.88 22.41
C VAL A 210 -11.72 -31.68 21.13
N PRO A 211 -12.48 -32.76 21.16
CA PRO A 211 -12.73 -33.57 19.98
C PRO A 211 -13.48 -32.81 18.88
N LEU A 212 -13.11 -33.06 17.61
CA LEU A 212 -13.71 -32.43 16.42
C LEU A 212 -15.21 -32.71 16.28
N ASN A 213 -15.71 -33.85 16.84
CA ASN A 213 -17.11 -34.21 16.77
C ASN A 213 -18.03 -33.40 17.69
N GLN A 214 -17.51 -32.41 18.45
CA GLN A 214 -18.34 -31.50 19.24
C GLN A 214 -19.16 -30.54 18.39
N LEU A 215 -18.74 -30.30 17.14
CA LEU A 215 -19.45 -29.45 16.19
C LEU A 215 -19.79 -30.24 14.93
N PRO A 216 -21.00 -30.12 14.40
CA PRO A 216 -21.38 -30.75 13.14
C PRO A 216 -20.45 -30.32 11.98
N GLU A 217 -20.01 -29.05 11.98
CA GLU A 217 -19.16 -28.45 10.97
C GLU A 217 -17.75 -29.04 10.96
N THR A 218 -17.25 -29.54 12.06
CA THR A 218 -15.90 -30.11 12.20
C THR A 218 -15.86 -31.61 12.35
N ALA A 219 -17.04 -32.26 12.55
CA ALA A 219 -17.13 -33.70 12.83
C ALA A 219 -16.60 -34.59 11.69
N HIS A 220 -16.61 -34.11 10.48
CA HIS A 220 -16.14 -34.82 9.28
C HIS A 220 -14.65 -34.58 8.97
N LEU A 221 -14.01 -33.66 9.67
CA LEU A 221 -12.60 -33.33 9.45
C LEU A 221 -11.69 -34.40 10.08
N TYR A 222 -10.63 -34.75 9.37
CA TYR A 222 -9.58 -35.66 9.81
C TYR A 222 -8.25 -35.26 9.18
N ASP A 223 -7.14 -35.63 9.78
CA ASP A 223 -5.82 -35.34 9.28
C ASP A 223 -5.61 -35.95 7.90
N LEU A 224 -5.13 -35.15 6.96
CA LEU A 224 -4.95 -35.51 5.56
C LEU A 224 -3.46 -35.55 5.20
N GLY A 225 -3.05 -36.59 4.44
CA GLY A 225 -1.78 -36.64 3.72
C GLY A 225 -2.00 -36.20 2.28
N ILE A 226 -1.10 -35.36 1.77
CA ILE A 226 -1.15 -34.79 0.42
C ILE A 226 0.02 -35.35 -0.39
N GLU A 227 -0.23 -35.91 -1.57
CA GLU A 227 0.81 -36.36 -2.48
C GLU A 227 1.65 -35.16 -3.00
N GLY A 228 2.94 -35.42 -3.28
CA GLY A 228 3.84 -34.43 -3.90
C GLY A 228 4.52 -33.47 -2.91
N ASN A 229 4.37 -33.67 -1.58
CA ASN A 229 4.99 -32.80 -0.57
C ASN A 229 4.65 -31.31 -0.74
N ILE A 230 3.42 -31.03 -1.13
CA ILE A 230 2.90 -29.71 -1.47
C ILE A 230 2.24 -29.10 -0.24
N MET A 231 2.40 -27.80 -0.01
CA MET A 231 1.69 -27.05 1.03
C MET A 231 0.57 -26.24 0.37
N LEU A 232 -0.69 -26.56 0.67
CA LEU A 232 -1.87 -25.91 0.05
C LEU A 232 -2.21 -24.55 0.71
N ALA A 233 -1.19 -23.77 1.00
CA ALA A 233 -1.31 -22.45 1.57
C ALA A 233 -0.13 -21.56 1.17
N VAL A 234 -0.40 -20.30 0.84
CA VAL A 234 0.62 -19.32 0.41
C VAL A 234 0.51 -18.05 1.25
N PRO A 235 1.59 -17.61 1.91
CA PRO A 235 1.57 -16.38 2.69
C PRO A 235 1.66 -15.15 1.77
N LEU A 236 0.94 -14.08 2.14
CA LEU A 236 1.05 -12.77 1.49
C LEU A 236 1.54 -11.71 2.48
N LYS A 237 2.65 -11.04 2.16
CA LYS A 237 3.24 -9.95 2.92
C LYS A 237 3.74 -8.88 1.97
N ILE A 238 3.08 -7.73 1.98
CA ILE A 238 3.46 -6.60 1.11
C ILE A 238 4.57 -5.78 1.77
N LEU A 239 4.41 -5.46 3.04
CA LEU A 239 5.38 -4.69 3.82
C LEU A 239 5.88 -5.55 4.99
N VAL A 240 7.20 -5.57 5.21
CA VAL A 240 7.80 -6.37 6.29
C VAL A 240 7.80 -5.58 7.60
N SER A 241 7.38 -6.22 8.70
CA SER A 241 7.43 -5.63 10.02
C SER A 241 8.84 -5.66 10.61
N THR A 242 9.27 -4.54 11.15
CA THR A 242 10.51 -4.45 11.93
C THR A 242 10.30 -4.75 13.41
N LYS A 243 9.05 -4.73 13.87
CA LYS A 243 8.66 -4.97 15.26
C LYS A 243 8.39 -6.44 15.54
N TYR A 244 7.68 -7.09 14.64
CA TYR A 244 7.22 -8.48 14.81
C TYR A 244 7.95 -9.37 13.81
N LYS A 245 8.78 -10.27 14.34
CA LYS A 245 9.59 -11.17 13.51
C LYS A 245 8.70 -12.05 12.62
N ASN A 246 9.06 -12.13 11.34
CA ASN A 246 8.37 -12.94 10.31
C ASN A 246 6.91 -12.53 10.03
N ARG A 247 6.48 -11.34 10.49
CA ARG A 247 5.14 -10.79 10.24
C ARG A 247 5.19 -9.62 9.27
N GLY A 248 4.07 -9.31 8.68
CA GLY A 248 3.87 -8.13 7.86
C GLY A 248 3.57 -6.88 8.67
N LYS A 249 3.57 -5.74 7.98
CA LYS A 249 3.29 -4.41 8.52
C LYS A 249 2.13 -3.79 7.74
N ALA A 250 1.12 -3.27 8.46
CA ALA A 250 0.03 -2.51 7.84
C ALA A 250 0.52 -1.19 7.22
N LEU A 251 -0.16 -0.73 6.17
CA LEU A 251 0.23 0.46 5.40
C LEU A 251 0.35 1.72 6.28
N PHE A 252 -0.59 1.93 7.19
CA PHE A 252 -0.65 3.07 8.10
C PHE A 252 -0.05 2.82 9.49
N GLU A 253 0.63 1.69 9.69
CA GLU A 253 1.30 1.43 10.97
C GLU A 253 2.37 2.48 11.26
N GLY A 254 2.27 3.10 12.45
CA GLY A 254 3.13 4.22 12.86
C GLY A 254 2.59 5.61 12.52
N LYS A 255 1.40 5.71 11.88
CA LYS A 255 0.72 6.99 11.60
C LYS A 255 -0.44 7.29 12.56
N THR A 256 -0.64 6.45 13.58
CA THR A 256 -1.80 6.52 14.49
C THR A 256 -1.95 7.88 15.17
N ASP A 257 -0.84 8.49 15.62
CA ASP A 257 -0.87 9.80 16.29
C ASP A 257 -1.30 10.93 15.33
N VAL A 258 -0.89 10.84 14.07
CA VAL A 258 -1.22 11.84 13.04
C VAL A 258 -2.67 11.68 12.59
N LEU A 259 -3.15 10.43 12.48
CA LEU A 259 -4.55 10.12 12.17
C LEU A 259 -5.49 10.66 13.26
N ASP A 260 -5.14 10.44 14.53
CA ASP A 260 -5.88 10.96 15.68
C ASP A 260 -5.93 12.49 15.70
N GLY A 261 -4.80 13.15 15.36
CA GLY A 261 -4.74 14.61 15.24
C GLY A 261 -5.57 15.16 14.06
N LEU A 262 -5.66 14.43 12.94
CA LEU A 262 -6.53 14.80 11.82
C LEU A 262 -8.01 14.76 12.25
N ASP A 263 -8.41 13.70 12.94
CA ASP A 263 -9.78 13.53 13.44
C ASP A 263 -10.13 14.59 14.48
N GLU A 264 -9.18 14.96 15.34
CA GLU A 264 -9.33 16.07 16.29
C GLU A 264 -9.58 17.39 15.57
N VAL A 265 -8.79 17.73 14.56
CA VAL A 265 -8.95 18.98 13.78
C VAL A 265 -10.32 19.04 13.12
N ILE A 266 -10.78 17.96 12.49
CA ILE A 266 -12.09 17.89 11.84
C ILE A 266 -13.21 18.07 12.89
N SER A 267 -13.09 17.42 14.04
CA SER A 267 -14.07 17.46 15.11
C SER A 267 -14.18 18.86 15.71
N GLN A 268 -13.04 19.48 16.02
CA GLN A 268 -12.99 20.84 16.56
C GLN A 268 -13.45 21.88 15.53
N TRP A 269 -13.15 21.72 14.26
CA TRP A 269 -13.64 22.60 13.20
C TRP A 269 -15.17 22.57 13.11
N MET A 270 -15.76 21.38 13.11
CA MET A 270 -17.22 21.24 13.11
C MET A 270 -17.85 21.87 14.36
N ASP A 271 -17.23 21.71 15.53
CA ASP A 271 -17.70 22.34 16.75
C ASP A 271 -17.57 23.86 16.70
N ALA A 272 -16.46 24.39 16.17
CA ALA A 272 -16.29 25.83 15.97
C ALA A 272 -17.38 26.43 15.06
N ILE A 273 -17.76 25.72 13.99
CA ILE A 273 -18.87 26.12 13.12
C ILE A 273 -20.18 26.20 13.90
N ARG A 274 -20.45 25.24 14.80
CA ARG A 274 -21.64 25.25 15.67
C ARG A 274 -21.60 26.39 16.69
N MET A 275 -20.43 26.57 17.32
CA MET A 275 -20.22 27.62 18.31
C MET A 275 -20.22 29.03 17.70
N GLY A 276 -19.86 29.16 16.41
CA GLY A 276 -19.88 30.42 15.65
C GLY A 276 -21.26 30.86 15.18
N ARG A 277 -22.33 30.12 15.48
CA ARG A 277 -23.69 30.54 15.21
C ARG A 277 -24.05 31.78 16.07
N ILE A 278 -24.97 32.55 15.57
CA ILE A 278 -25.50 33.70 16.28
C ILE A 278 -26.11 33.24 17.62
N LYS A 279 -25.61 33.78 18.72
CA LYS A 279 -26.14 33.53 20.06
C LYS A 279 -26.93 34.75 20.50
N ARG A 280 -28.16 34.54 20.90
CA ARG A 280 -29.05 35.56 21.48
C ARG A 280 -29.10 35.32 22.97
N TYR A 281 -28.65 36.29 23.74
CA TYR A 281 -28.75 36.25 25.18
C TYR A 281 -30.07 36.92 25.55
N ILE A 282 -30.98 36.17 26.15
CA ILE A 282 -32.33 36.63 26.49
C ILE A 282 -32.50 36.54 28.01
N PRO A 283 -32.92 37.62 28.68
CA PRO A 283 -33.26 37.54 30.08
C PRO A 283 -34.36 36.51 30.37
N ASP A 284 -34.24 35.78 31.49
CA ASP A 284 -35.15 34.69 31.89
C ASP A 284 -36.61 35.08 31.91
N ASN A 285 -36.90 36.34 32.26
CA ASN A 285 -38.24 36.91 32.30
C ASN A 285 -38.90 37.07 30.92
N LEU A 286 -38.09 37.00 29.83
CA LEU A 286 -38.59 37.11 28.46
C LEU A 286 -38.72 35.75 27.77
N ILE A 287 -38.24 34.65 28.38
CA ILE A 287 -38.33 33.31 27.83
C ILE A 287 -39.67 32.68 28.20
N PRO A 288 -40.40 32.12 27.23
CA PRO A 288 -41.61 31.37 27.49
C PRO A 288 -41.36 30.21 28.48
N ARG A 289 -42.30 30.04 29.40
CA ARG A 289 -42.29 28.91 30.32
C ARG A 289 -43.31 27.87 29.86
N ASP A 290 -43.00 26.62 30.12
CA ASP A 290 -43.94 25.54 29.93
C ASP A 290 -45.17 25.76 30.80
N PRO A 291 -46.39 25.81 30.22
CA PRO A 291 -47.60 26.08 30.96
C PRO A 291 -47.94 25.00 32.01
N ASP A 292 -47.45 23.78 31.81
CA ASP A 292 -47.76 22.65 32.68
C ASP A 292 -46.72 22.46 33.82
N THR A 293 -45.43 22.74 33.55
CA THR A 293 -44.34 22.53 34.51
C THR A 293 -43.83 23.83 35.14
N GLY A 294 -44.08 24.98 34.51
CA GLY A 294 -43.55 26.27 34.91
C GLY A 294 -42.03 26.45 34.67
N GLU A 295 -41.38 25.46 34.10
CA GLU A 295 -39.94 25.49 33.76
C GLU A 295 -39.69 26.32 32.50
N LEU A 296 -38.46 26.86 32.36
CA LEU A 296 -38.03 27.55 31.13
C LEU A 296 -37.99 26.55 29.98
N MET A 297 -38.58 26.93 28.84
CA MET A 297 -38.48 26.11 27.63
C MET A 297 -37.02 25.96 27.24
N PRO A 298 -36.49 24.71 27.09
CA PRO A 298 -35.12 24.51 26.71
C PRO A 298 -34.86 24.96 25.28
N ALA A 299 -33.69 25.55 25.04
CA ALA A 299 -33.21 25.83 23.69
C ALA A 299 -33.02 24.56 22.92
N ASN A 300 -33.38 24.54 21.63
CA ASN A 300 -33.06 23.42 20.75
C ASN A 300 -31.53 23.27 20.66
N PRO A 301 -30.95 22.09 21.02
CA PRO A 301 -29.50 21.89 20.99
C PRO A 301 -28.89 22.05 19.58
N PHE A 302 -29.70 21.96 18.54
CA PHE A 302 -29.25 22.16 17.16
C PHE A 302 -29.41 23.60 16.66
N ASP A 303 -30.32 24.36 17.21
CA ASP A 303 -30.55 25.75 16.79
C ASP A 303 -29.85 26.76 17.69
N ASN A 304 -29.62 26.46 18.97
CA ASN A 304 -28.98 27.33 19.97
C ASN A 304 -29.34 28.82 19.81
N ASP A 305 -30.59 29.07 19.52
CA ASP A 305 -31.04 30.41 19.15
C ASP A 305 -31.00 31.41 20.34
N PHE A 306 -31.03 30.89 21.56
CA PHE A 306 -30.97 31.78 22.74
C PHE A 306 -30.31 31.11 23.95
N ILE A 307 -29.70 31.92 24.79
CA ILE A 307 -29.13 31.55 26.10
C ILE A 307 -29.88 32.40 27.15
N ALA A 308 -30.49 31.71 28.12
CA ALA A 308 -31.15 32.38 29.23
C ALA A 308 -30.13 33.07 30.15
N LEU A 309 -30.30 34.34 30.41
CA LEU A 309 -29.54 35.09 31.41
C LEU A 309 -30.35 35.18 32.68
N GLY A 310 -29.83 34.63 33.78
CA GLY A 310 -30.44 34.73 35.09
C GLY A 310 -30.63 36.20 35.52
N ASP A 311 -31.67 36.45 36.29
CA ASP A 311 -32.02 37.76 36.77
C ASP A 311 -30.93 38.27 37.73
N ASN A 312 -30.05 39.15 37.25
CA ASN A 312 -29.13 39.87 38.11
C ASN A 312 -29.93 40.98 38.82
N MET A 313 -30.18 40.81 40.11
CA MET A 313 -30.85 41.76 40.99
C MET A 313 -30.08 43.09 41.17
N GLY A 314 -29.50 43.65 40.12
CA GLY A 314 -28.85 44.94 40.12
C GLY A 314 -29.77 45.98 39.51
N GLU A 315 -29.92 47.14 40.18
CA GLU A 315 -30.78 48.28 39.82
C GLU A 315 -30.61 48.87 38.40
N LYS A 316 -29.79 48.23 37.55
CA LYS A 316 -29.56 48.61 36.15
C LYS A 316 -29.42 47.36 35.23
N ALA A 317 -30.27 46.36 35.45
CA ALA A 317 -30.34 45.26 34.50
C ALA A 317 -30.93 45.77 33.18
N ASN A 318 -30.10 45.98 32.18
CA ASN A 318 -30.53 46.22 30.81
C ASN A 318 -31.33 44.99 30.35
N GLN A 319 -32.64 45.10 30.26
CA GLN A 319 -33.53 44.10 29.67
C GLN A 319 -33.38 44.10 28.14
N GLN A 320 -32.15 44.07 27.66
CA GLN A 320 -31.88 44.08 26.23
C GLN A 320 -31.40 42.68 25.79
N VAL A 321 -31.95 42.23 24.69
CA VAL A 321 -31.47 41.03 24.00
C VAL A 321 -30.11 41.36 23.41
N GLU A 322 -29.08 40.67 23.90
CA GLU A 322 -27.72 40.78 23.35
C GLU A 322 -27.49 39.72 22.29
N ILE A 323 -26.97 40.15 21.15
CA ILE A 323 -26.64 39.26 20.03
C ILE A 323 -25.11 39.21 19.93
N SER A 324 -24.55 38.00 20.06
CA SER A 324 -23.14 37.77 19.89
C SER A 324 -22.89 36.75 18.77
N GLN A 325 -21.97 37.09 17.87
CA GLN A 325 -21.52 36.17 16.85
C GLN A 325 -19.98 36.04 16.90
N PRO A 326 -19.46 34.97 17.48
CA PRO A 326 -18.03 34.73 17.50
C PRO A 326 -17.48 34.59 16.08
N GLN A 327 -16.31 35.18 15.83
CA GLN A 327 -15.59 34.94 14.57
C GLN A 327 -14.92 33.56 14.60
N ILE A 328 -15.09 32.80 13.52
CA ILE A 328 -14.45 31.51 13.35
C ILE A 328 -13.14 31.75 12.59
N SER A 329 -12.00 31.31 13.16
CA SER A 329 -10.69 31.33 12.49
C SER A 329 -10.60 30.21 11.45
N TYR A 330 -11.43 30.28 10.41
CA TYR A 330 -11.56 29.19 9.45
C TYR A 330 -10.24 28.86 8.75
N GLU A 331 -9.39 29.85 8.46
CA GLU A 331 -8.07 29.66 7.82
C GLU A 331 -7.15 28.78 8.66
N ALA A 332 -7.18 28.91 9.99
CA ALA A 332 -6.40 28.07 10.88
C ALA A 332 -6.84 26.61 10.80
N TYR A 333 -8.15 26.35 10.76
CA TYR A 333 -8.67 24.98 10.62
C TYR A 333 -8.36 24.37 9.26
N VAL A 334 -8.53 25.12 8.16
CA VAL A 334 -8.20 24.67 6.81
C VAL A 334 -6.71 24.34 6.70
N ASN A 335 -5.83 25.23 7.17
CA ASN A 335 -4.39 25.00 7.12
C ASN A 335 -3.98 23.81 8.00
N SER A 336 -4.56 23.66 9.19
CA SER A 336 -4.31 22.50 10.04
C SER A 336 -4.76 21.20 9.38
N TYR A 337 -5.96 21.18 8.81
CA TYR A 337 -6.47 20.02 8.07
C TYR A 337 -5.54 19.62 6.92
N ILE A 338 -5.12 20.59 6.09
CA ILE A 338 -4.21 20.34 4.97
C ILE A 338 -2.88 19.76 5.48
N ASN A 339 -2.28 20.36 6.52
CA ASN A 339 -1.00 19.90 7.05
C ASN A 339 -1.10 18.49 7.66
N PHE A 340 -2.14 18.19 8.44
CA PHE A 340 -2.33 16.84 9.00
C PHE A 340 -2.61 15.82 7.90
N LEU A 341 -3.40 16.17 6.89
CA LEU A 341 -3.66 15.31 5.75
C LEU A 341 -2.37 15.00 4.97
N ASP A 342 -1.54 16.02 4.71
CA ASP A 342 -0.23 15.83 4.08
C ASP A 342 0.68 14.92 4.92
N MET A 343 0.71 15.10 6.25
CA MET A 343 1.49 14.24 7.16
C MET A 343 0.99 12.79 7.18
N VAL A 344 -0.33 12.56 7.12
CA VAL A 344 -0.93 11.22 7.02
C VAL A 344 -0.52 10.55 5.73
N LEU A 345 -0.66 11.25 4.60
CA LEU A 345 -0.43 10.70 3.26
C LEU A 345 1.05 10.68 2.87
N GLN A 346 1.91 11.39 3.59
CA GLN A 346 3.35 11.45 3.31
C GLN A 346 3.99 10.06 3.25
N GLY A 347 4.57 9.71 2.10
CA GLY A 347 5.21 8.43 1.86
C GLY A 347 4.25 7.26 1.62
N ILE A 348 2.94 7.54 1.54
CA ILE A 348 1.89 6.56 1.27
C ILE A 348 1.27 6.82 -0.10
N MET A 349 0.52 7.91 -0.28
CA MET A 349 -0.21 8.20 -1.50
C MET A 349 -0.23 9.71 -1.79
N SER A 350 -0.26 10.07 -3.05
CA SER A 350 -0.48 11.47 -3.44
C SER A 350 -1.94 11.89 -3.20
N PRO A 351 -2.20 13.09 -2.63
CA PRO A 351 -3.57 13.59 -2.51
C PRO A 351 -4.32 13.66 -3.85
N SER A 352 -3.62 13.95 -4.96
CA SER A 352 -4.21 13.97 -6.30
C SER A 352 -4.81 12.63 -6.72
N THR A 353 -4.18 11.51 -6.35
CA THR A 353 -4.70 10.16 -6.62
C THR A 353 -6.04 9.90 -5.91
N LEU A 354 -6.29 10.57 -4.79
CA LEU A 354 -7.57 10.52 -4.07
C LEU A 354 -8.61 11.52 -4.61
N GLY A 355 -8.27 12.32 -5.62
CA GLY A 355 -9.12 13.39 -6.11
C GLY A 355 -9.17 14.62 -5.18
N ILE A 356 -8.23 14.71 -4.22
CA ILE A 356 -8.13 15.84 -3.30
C ILE A 356 -7.16 16.86 -3.90
N ASP A 357 -7.71 17.92 -4.48
CA ASP A 357 -6.91 19.01 -5.05
C ASP A 357 -6.77 20.15 -4.01
N LEU A 358 -5.73 20.06 -3.21
CA LEU A 358 -5.47 21.03 -2.14
C LEU A 358 -4.85 22.35 -2.64
N LYS A 359 -4.26 22.35 -3.83
CA LYS A 359 -3.62 23.53 -4.44
C LYS A 359 -3.77 23.49 -5.95
N LYS A 360 -4.72 24.22 -6.49
CA LYS A 360 -5.00 24.36 -7.94
C LYS A 360 -3.90 24.98 -8.79
N THR A 361 -2.74 25.28 -8.22
CA THR A 361 -1.64 26.02 -8.87
C THR A 361 -0.42 25.18 -9.22
N ASP A 362 -0.46 23.87 -9.01
CA ASP A 362 0.70 23.03 -9.30
C ASP A 362 0.82 22.76 -10.81
N ASN A 363 2.02 22.95 -11.36
CA ASN A 363 2.36 22.58 -12.72
C ASN A 363 2.27 21.06 -12.90
N ALA A 364 1.98 20.57 -14.11
CA ALA A 364 1.90 19.15 -14.45
C ALA A 364 3.14 18.36 -13.99
N GLU A 365 4.32 18.96 -14.00
CA GLU A 365 5.57 18.37 -13.54
C GLU A 365 5.59 18.15 -12.02
N SER A 366 5.07 19.11 -11.24
CA SER A 366 4.93 18.97 -9.78
C SER A 366 3.92 17.90 -9.40
N GLN A 367 2.84 17.74 -10.17
CA GLN A 367 1.86 16.67 -9.97
C GLN A 367 2.48 15.30 -10.25
N ARG A 368 3.22 15.15 -11.35
CA ARG A 368 3.94 13.90 -11.67
C ARG A 368 4.95 13.51 -10.59
N GLU A 369 5.69 14.47 -10.02
CA GLU A 369 6.60 14.19 -8.90
C GLU A 369 5.86 13.69 -7.65
N LYS A 370 4.68 14.24 -7.36
CA LYS A 370 3.85 13.78 -6.23
C LYS A 370 3.28 12.38 -6.48
N GLU A 371 2.89 12.08 -7.72
CA GLU A 371 2.38 10.76 -8.10
C GLU A 371 3.44 9.65 -7.99
N LYS A 372 4.73 9.97 -8.07
CA LYS A 372 5.81 8.99 -7.86
C LYS A 372 5.70 8.26 -6.51
N VAL A 373 5.19 8.92 -5.47
CA VAL A 373 4.98 8.29 -4.16
C VAL A 373 3.96 7.15 -4.26
N THR A 374 2.82 7.41 -4.92
CA THR A 374 1.79 6.40 -5.18
C THR A 374 2.36 5.24 -5.98
N LEU A 375 3.12 5.56 -7.04
CA LEU A 375 3.76 4.57 -7.89
C LEU A 375 4.73 3.66 -7.11
N HIS A 376 5.55 4.23 -6.22
CA HIS A 376 6.47 3.44 -5.41
C HIS A 376 5.76 2.46 -4.46
N VAL A 377 4.65 2.86 -3.87
CA VAL A 377 3.88 1.95 -3.00
C VAL A 377 3.14 0.91 -3.84
N ARG A 378 2.53 1.32 -4.95
CA ARG A 378 1.90 0.41 -5.91
C ARG A 378 2.89 -0.66 -6.37
N ASN A 379 4.11 -0.27 -6.76
CA ASN A 379 5.12 -1.23 -7.21
C ASN A 379 5.51 -2.24 -6.12
N LYS A 380 5.60 -1.84 -4.85
CA LYS A 380 5.82 -2.78 -3.75
C LYS A 380 4.68 -3.80 -3.61
N ILE A 381 3.45 -3.39 -3.86
CA ILE A 381 2.29 -4.30 -3.85
C ILE A 381 2.42 -5.29 -5.01
N VAL A 382 2.70 -4.78 -6.20
CA VAL A 382 2.88 -5.60 -7.41
C VAL A 382 4.05 -6.56 -7.28
N ASP A 383 5.19 -6.13 -6.73
CA ASP A 383 6.34 -7.00 -6.49
C ASP A 383 5.98 -8.17 -5.56
N ALA A 384 5.25 -7.91 -4.47
CA ALA A 384 4.79 -8.95 -3.56
C ALA A 384 3.78 -9.91 -4.23
N LEU A 385 2.89 -9.39 -5.08
CA LEU A 385 1.94 -10.21 -5.83
C LEU A 385 2.63 -11.03 -6.92
N ASN A 386 3.62 -10.49 -7.62
CA ASN A 386 4.43 -11.22 -8.61
C ASN A 386 5.22 -12.39 -8.00
N GLU A 387 5.57 -12.31 -6.71
CA GLU A 387 6.17 -13.41 -5.99
C GLU A 387 5.14 -14.45 -5.55
N THR A 388 3.97 -13.98 -5.07
CA THR A 388 2.96 -14.82 -4.40
C THR A 388 1.97 -15.47 -5.38
N LEU A 389 1.46 -14.73 -6.38
CA LEU A 389 0.40 -15.21 -7.26
C LEU A 389 0.81 -16.38 -8.16
N PRO A 390 2.01 -16.41 -8.76
CA PRO A 390 2.44 -17.58 -9.53
C PRO A 390 2.48 -18.87 -8.70
N GLU A 391 2.95 -18.80 -7.45
CA GLU A 391 2.92 -19.93 -6.54
C GLU A 391 1.50 -20.37 -6.21
N LEU A 392 0.62 -19.40 -5.91
CA LEU A 392 -0.80 -19.66 -5.65
C LEU A 392 -1.47 -20.35 -6.85
N PHE A 393 -1.27 -19.84 -8.06
CA PHE A 393 -1.91 -20.37 -9.26
C PHE A 393 -1.40 -21.76 -9.63
N LYS A 394 -0.09 -22.00 -9.46
CA LYS A 394 0.50 -23.34 -9.56
C LYS A 394 -0.19 -24.32 -8.60
N LEU A 395 -0.34 -23.94 -7.34
CA LEU A 395 -0.96 -24.79 -6.31
C LEU A 395 -2.44 -25.05 -6.58
N ILE A 396 -3.17 -24.08 -7.11
CA ILE A 396 -4.56 -24.24 -7.51
C ILE A 396 -4.67 -25.31 -8.61
N MET A 397 -3.82 -25.24 -9.63
CA MET A 397 -3.80 -26.25 -10.71
C MET A 397 -3.41 -27.62 -10.20
N GLN A 398 -2.41 -27.71 -9.32
CA GLN A 398 -2.00 -28.97 -8.70
C GLN A 398 -3.10 -29.56 -7.81
N THR A 399 -3.85 -28.69 -7.08
CA THR A 399 -5.00 -29.14 -6.30
C THR A 399 -6.12 -29.65 -7.20
N TYR A 400 -6.35 -29.01 -8.33
CA TYR A 400 -7.30 -29.47 -9.33
C TYR A 400 -6.92 -30.87 -9.86
N ASP A 401 -5.65 -31.13 -10.16
CA ASP A 401 -5.17 -32.45 -10.55
C ASP A 401 -5.43 -33.51 -9.47
N LEU A 402 -5.11 -33.19 -8.20
CA LEU A 402 -5.36 -34.07 -7.06
C LEU A 402 -6.84 -34.40 -6.89
N MET A 403 -7.74 -33.43 -7.07
CA MET A 403 -9.20 -33.64 -6.98
C MET A 403 -9.70 -34.65 -8.03
N TYR A 404 -9.06 -34.70 -9.20
CA TYR A 404 -9.38 -35.64 -10.27
C TYR A 404 -8.51 -36.89 -10.29
N GLY A 405 -7.76 -37.16 -9.21
CA GLY A 405 -6.91 -38.36 -9.07
C GLY A 405 -5.76 -38.40 -10.06
N ARG A 406 -5.26 -37.24 -10.50
CA ARG A 406 -4.10 -37.08 -11.37
C ARG A 406 -2.87 -36.76 -10.55
N THR A 407 -1.70 -37.12 -11.04
CA THR A 407 -0.45 -36.67 -10.45
C THR A 407 -0.32 -35.16 -10.66
N PRO A 408 0.03 -34.36 -9.61
CA PRO A 408 0.22 -32.93 -9.75
C PRO A 408 1.22 -32.58 -10.86
N GLY A 409 0.81 -31.75 -11.82
CA GLY A 409 1.64 -31.29 -12.91
C GLY A 409 2.66 -30.23 -12.48
N GLU A 410 3.66 -30.01 -13.34
CA GLU A 410 4.53 -28.83 -13.21
C GLU A 410 3.92 -27.69 -14.01
N TYR A 411 3.61 -26.58 -13.32
CA TYR A 411 3.00 -25.39 -13.89
C TYR A 411 3.87 -24.18 -13.59
N GLU A 412 4.03 -23.30 -14.56
CA GLU A 412 4.79 -22.06 -14.44
C GLU A 412 3.93 -20.87 -14.91
N PRO A 413 2.88 -20.51 -14.14
CA PRO A 413 2.05 -19.37 -14.49
C PRO A 413 2.81 -18.06 -14.35
N THR A 414 2.57 -17.14 -15.28
CA THR A 414 3.09 -15.77 -15.23
C THR A 414 1.94 -14.79 -15.10
N VAL A 415 2.13 -13.78 -14.28
CA VAL A 415 1.17 -12.67 -14.09
C VAL A 415 1.82 -11.41 -14.62
N LYS A 416 1.09 -10.68 -15.44
CA LYS A 416 1.55 -9.39 -15.94
C LYS A 416 0.69 -8.29 -15.33
N PHE A 417 1.34 -7.22 -14.90
CA PHE A 417 0.69 -6.00 -14.44
C PHE A 417 1.04 -4.89 -15.41
N GLY A 418 0.02 -4.19 -15.91
CA GLY A 418 0.19 -3.03 -16.75
C GLY A 418 0.93 -1.89 -16.06
N GLU A 419 1.40 -0.93 -16.82
CA GLU A 419 2.01 0.28 -16.26
C GLU A 419 0.92 1.21 -15.71
N TYR A 420 1.03 1.54 -14.42
CA TYR A 420 0.19 2.58 -13.81
C TYR A 420 0.49 3.94 -14.44
N ALA A 421 -0.53 4.56 -15.00
CA ALA A 421 -0.44 5.81 -15.75
C ALA A 421 0.47 5.67 -16.98
N SER A 422 -0.03 5.04 -18.02
CA SER A 422 0.49 5.23 -19.38
C SER A 422 0.65 6.74 -19.60
N PRO A 423 1.85 7.22 -20.00
CA PRO A 423 2.00 8.63 -20.33
C PRO A 423 0.90 8.98 -21.33
N ASP A 424 0.26 10.13 -21.14
CA ASP A 424 -0.74 10.65 -22.08
C ASP A 424 -0.24 10.45 -23.50
N PHE A 425 -1.09 9.91 -24.37
CA PHE A 425 -0.72 9.55 -25.75
C PHE A 425 0.10 10.65 -26.43
N GLY A 426 -0.25 11.93 -26.18
CA GLY A 426 0.52 13.08 -26.67
C GLY A 426 1.96 13.10 -26.14
N THR A 427 2.18 12.76 -24.88
CA THR A 427 3.53 12.69 -24.27
C THR A 427 4.33 11.50 -24.82
N THR A 428 3.65 10.37 -25.05
CA THR A 428 4.28 9.19 -25.67
C THR A 428 4.68 9.49 -27.10
N VAL A 429 3.79 10.11 -27.90
CA VAL A 429 4.09 10.57 -29.26
C VAL A 429 5.27 11.54 -29.30
N ASP A 430 5.34 12.51 -28.38
CA ASP A 430 6.45 13.45 -28.28
C ASP A 430 7.77 12.76 -27.94
N THR A 431 7.74 11.81 -27.02
CA THR A 431 8.93 11.08 -26.57
C THR A 431 9.44 10.14 -27.66
N VAL A 432 8.55 9.36 -28.25
CA VAL A 432 8.86 8.45 -29.37
C VAL A 432 9.29 9.24 -30.60
N GLY A 433 8.61 10.35 -30.90
CA GLY A 433 8.96 11.24 -32.01
C GLY A 433 10.37 11.81 -31.87
N LYS A 434 10.74 12.27 -30.67
CA LYS A 434 12.10 12.77 -30.37
C LYS A 434 13.14 11.64 -30.43
N ALA A 435 12.84 10.47 -29.84
CA ALA A 435 13.76 9.32 -29.89
C ALA A 435 14.01 8.86 -31.34
N LYS A 436 12.98 8.88 -32.19
CA LYS A 436 13.10 8.59 -33.62
C LYS A 436 13.87 9.66 -34.36
N GLN A 437 13.65 10.95 -34.07
CA GLN A 437 14.39 12.06 -34.64
C GLN A 437 15.89 12.02 -34.30
N TYR A 438 16.24 11.54 -33.11
CA TYR A 438 17.64 11.33 -32.69
C TYR A 438 18.25 10.01 -33.21
N GLY A 439 17.49 9.20 -33.94
CA GLY A 439 17.97 7.91 -34.46
C GLY A 439 18.23 6.85 -33.40
N ILE A 440 17.61 6.96 -32.23
CA ILE A 440 17.83 6.06 -31.09
C ILE A 440 16.79 4.91 -31.07
N MET A 441 15.67 5.07 -31.81
CA MET A 441 14.55 4.14 -31.78
C MET A 441 14.19 3.64 -33.18
N SER A 442 13.98 2.32 -33.34
CA SER A 442 13.52 1.71 -34.59
C SER A 442 12.04 2.00 -34.87
N ILE A 443 11.58 1.76 -36.10
CA ILE A 443 10.17 1.91 -36.47
C ILE A 443 9.30 0.93 -35.69
N GLU A 444 9.74 -0.32 -35.59
CA GLU A 444 9.04 -1.40 -34.89
C GLU A 444 8.85 -1.04 -33.40
N THR A 445 9.93 -0.66 -32.72
CA THR A 445 9.86 -0.25 -31.31
C THR A 445 8.99 1.01 -31.14
N SER A 446 8.97 1.92 -32.12
CA SER A 446 8.14 3.12 -32.07
C SER A 446 6.66 2.79 -32.16
N VAL A 447 6.27 1.88 -33.04
CA VAL A 447 4.89 1.41 -33.20
C VAL A 447 4.43 0.62 -31.97
N ASP A 448 5.30 -0.23 -31.45
CA ASP A 448 5.01 -1.01 -30.26
C ASP A 448 4.83 -0.13 -29.01
N GLN A 449 5.66 0.90 -28.82
CA GLN A 449 5.47 1.85 -27.71
C GLN A 449 4.24 2.76 -27.85
N LEU A 450 3.81 3.06 -29.07
CA LEU A 450 2.63 3.90 -29.30
C LEU A 450 1.31 3.14 -29.19
N TYR A 451 1.29 1.90 -29.65
CA TYR A 451 0.07 1.13 -29.84
C TYR A 451 0.10 -0.25 -29.18
N GLY A 452 1.16 -0.58 -28.42
CA GLY A 452 1.40 -1.89 -27.82
C GLY A 452 0.20 -2.44 -27.02
N ASP A 453 -0.52 -1.55 -26.33
CA ASP A 453 -1.65 -1.92 -25.46
C ASP A 453 -3.01 -1.93 -26.19
N THR A 454 -3.08 -1.41 -27.41
CA THR A 454 -4.38 -1.20 -28.09
C THR A 454 -4.53 -1.99 -29.37
N TRP A 455 -3.43 -2.38 -30.04
CA TRP A 455 -3.41 -3.04 -31.32
C TRP A 455 -2.93 -4.49 -31.24
N THR A 456 -3.46 -5.33 -32.11
CA THR A 456 -2.98 -6.72 -32.28
C THR A 456 -1.63 -6.70 -32.99
N GLU A 457 -0.84 -7.79 -32.83
CA GLU A 457 0.47 -7.92 -33.51
C GLU A 457 0.35 -7.79 -35.02
N GLU A 458 -0.71 -8.32 -35.63
CA GLU A 458 -0.97 -8.19 -37.07
C GLU A 458 -1.20 -6.73 -37.50
N GLU A 459 -1.88 -5.91 -36.69
CA GLU A 459 -2.10 -4.49 -36.94
C GLU A 459 -0.81 -3.67 -36.79
N LYS A 460 0.02 -4.03 -35.81
CA LYS A 460 1.34 -3.41 -35.60
C LYS A 460 2.29 -3.71 -36.76
N GLU A 461 2.38 -4.96 -37.20
CA GLU A 461 3.19 -5.37 -38.35
C GLU A 461 2.76 -4.64 -39.64
N ALA A 462 1.45 -4.56 -39.88
CA ALA A 462 0.91 -3.83 -41.03
C ALA A 462 1.26 -2.36 -41.02
N GLU A 463 1.30 -1.71 -39.85
CA GLU A 463 1.67 -0.31 -39.71
C GLU A 463 3.18 -0.11 -39.86
N VAL A 464 4.00 -1.02 -39.34
CA VAL A 464 5.46 -1.04 -39.55
C VAL A 464 5.80 -1.14 -41.02
N GLU A 465 5.13 -2.02 -41.78
CA GLU A 465 5.32 -2.13 -43.24
C GLU A 465 4.95 -0.85 -43.98
N LYS A 466 3.82 -0.22 -43.63
CA LYS A 466 3.40 1.06 -44.22
C LYS A 466 4.43 2.16 -43.94
N LEU A 467 4.88 2.28 -42.70
CA LEU A 467 5.88 3.28 -42.31
C LEU A 467 7.24 3.06 -42.98
N LYS A 468 7.67 1.78 -43.15
CA LYS A 468 8.87 1.44 -43.91
C LYS A 468 8.72 1.82 -45.39
N ALA A 469 7.58 1.53 -45.99
CA ALA A 469 7.29 1.89 -47.39
C ALA A 469 7.26 3.41 -47.60
N GLU A 470 6.66 4.19 -46.70
CA GLU A 470 6.61 5.66 -46.75
C GLU A 470 8.01 6.30 -46.60
N GLN A 471 8.89 5.69 -45.81
CA GLN A 471 10.25 6.15 -45.62
C GLN A 471 11.23 5.69 -46.69
N GLY A 472 10.76 4.89 -47.67
CA GLY A 472 11.59 4.38 -48.75
C GLY A 472 12.61 3.34 -48.30
N ILE A 473 12.44 2.78 -47.12
CA ILE A 473 13.26 1.66 -46.57
C ILE A 473 12.68 0.39 -47.18
N GLN A 474 13.18 -0.02 -48.34
CA GLN A 474 12.94 -1.36 -48.84
C GLN A 474 13.83 -2.31 -48.07
N ASP A 475 13.25 -3.37 -47.50
CA ASP A 475 14.02 -4.49 -47.04
C ASP A 475 14.81 -5.02 -48.24
N MET A 476 16.12 -4.83 -48.25
CA MET A 476 16.98 -5.53 -49.16
C MET A 476 16.93 -7.00 -48.76
N GLU A 477 16.08 -7.78 -49.42
CA GLU A 477 16.26 -9.24 -49.43
C GLU A 477 17.72 -9.45 -49.82
N GLU A 478 18.51 -10.05 -48.91
CA GLU A 478 19.83 -10.54 -49.27
C GLU A 478 19.64 -11.49 -50.46
N PRO A 479 20.20 -11.22 -51.64
CA PRO A 479 20.10 -12.15 -52.72
C PRO A 479 20.70 -13.47 -52.22
N ALA A 480 19.92 -14.54 -52.27
CA ALA A 480 20.38 -15.89 -51.94
C ALA A 480 21.58 -16.20 -52.84
N VAL A 481 22.78 -15.99 -52.32
CA VAL A 481 24.02 -16.36 -52.99
C VAL A 481 24.13 -17.89 -52.88
N ASN A 482 23.46 -18.55 -53.83
CA ASN A 482 23.72 -19.93 -54.14
C ASN A 482 25.09 -20.03 -54.84
N MET A 483 26.17 -19.79 -54.09
CA MET A 483 27.51 -20.16 -54.53
C MET A 483 27.66 -21.67 -54.32
N THR A 484 27.38 -22.44 -55.33
CA THR A 484 27.87 -23.82 -55.46
C THR A 484 29.39 -23.76 -55.61
N ALA A 485 30.12 -24.63 -54.90
CA ALA A 485 31.56 -24.71 -54.85
C ALA A 485 32.28 -25.00 -56.20
N ASN A 486 31.56 -24.86 -57.31
CA ASN A 486 32.08 -25.13 -58.67
C ASN A 486 32.45 -23.90 -59.48
N ASP A 487 32.25 -22.69 -58.98
CA ASP A 487 32.50 -21.47 -59.76
C ASP A 487 33.87 -20.82 -59.49
N PHE A 488 34.74 -21.49 -58.76
CA PHE A 488 36.16 -21.10 -58.59
C PHE A 488 37.08 -21.95 -59.47
N HIS A 489 36.99 -21.76 -60.79
CA HIS A 489 38.11 -22.07 -61.69
C HIS A 489 39.04 -20.84 -61.73
N ILE A 490 40.04 -20.85 -60.88
CA ILE A 490 41.22 -19.99 -61.05
C ILE A 490 42.26 -20.84 -61.76
N ASP A 491 42.48 -20.57 -63.05
CA ASP A 491 43.63 -21.07 -63.84
C ASP A 491 44.91 -20.46 -63.28
N LEU A 492 45.74 -21.31 -62.69
CA LEU A 492 47.10 -20.99 -62.31
C LEU A 492 48.02 -21.48 -63.45
N GLU A 493 48.30 -20.69 -64.44
CA GLU A 493 49.46 -20.83 -65.27
C GLU A 493 50.24 -19.53 -65.51
N GLY A 494 51.41 -19.49 -64.98
CA GLY A 494 52.66 -19.13 -65.66
C GLY A 494 53.07 -17.69 -65.74
N GLY A 495 54.25 -17.41 -65.18
CA GLY A 495 55.15 -16.44 -65.76
C GLY A 495 55.70 -15.38 -64.82
N GLU A 496 56.84 -15.71 -64.30
CA GLU A 496 58.10 -14.96 -64.08
C GLU A 496 58.12 -13.43 -64.22
N ASN A 497 58.74 -12.82 -63.15
CA ASN A 497 59.68 -11.69 -63.14
C ASN A 497 59.25 -10.33 -63.65
N ASP A 498 59.24 -9.33 -62.81
CA ASP A 498 60.34 -8.33 -62.78
C ASP A 498 60.19 -7.33 -61.64
N GLU A 499 61.33 -6.80 -61.29
CA GLU A 499 61.67 -5.92 -60.19
C GLU A 499 60.97 -4.53 -60.21
N GLY A 500 60.79 -3.99 -59.07
CA GLY A 500 61.18 -2.60 -58.88
C GLY A 500 60.12 -1.56 -58.60
N LYS A 501 60.33 -1.00 -57.46
CA LYS A 501 60.04 0.39 -56.98
C LYS A 501 58.82 0.63 -56.09
N SER A 502 59.16 0.60 -54.85
CA SER A 502 58.80 1.56 -53.79
C SER A 502 58.07 2.81 -54.25
N ARG A 503 56.89 3.05 -53.66
CA ARG A 503 56.45 4.37 -53.23
C ARG A 503 55.49 4.27 -52.07
N THR A 504 56.02 4.60 -50.91
CA THR A 504 55.35 5.07 -49.69
C THR A 504 54.42 6.25 -49.99
N LYS A 505 53.21 6.23 -49.49
CA LYS A 505 52.47 7.44 -49.06
C LYS A 505 51.50 7.10 -47.93
N ASN A 506 51.94 7.46 -46.74
CA ASN A 506 51.31 8.31 -45.75
C ASN A 506 49.92 7.93 -45.24
N VAL A 507 49.96 7.31 -44.07
CA VAL A 507 48.97 7.35 -43.03
C VAL A 507 49.12 8.65 -42.27
N PRO A 508 48.08 9.40 -41.98
CA PRO A 508 48.15 10.47 -40.98
C PRO A 508 47.80 9.94 -39.59
N ASP A 509 48.65 10.32 -38.66
CA ASP A 509 48.69 10.02 -37.26
C ASP A 509 47.43 10.46 -36.50
N GLU A 510 47.09 9.65 -35.49
CA GLU A 510 46.30 10.05 -34.32
C GLU A 510 47.03 11.15 -33.53
N PRO A 511 46.33 12.11 -32.94
CA PRO A 511 46.94 12.94 -31.90
C PRO A 511 46.78 12.35 -30.51
N GLU A 512 47.89 12.29 -29.84
CA GLU A 512 48.16 11.92 -28.47
C GLU A 512 47.25 12.62 -27.43
N ARG A 513 46.90 11.87 -26.40
CA ARG A 513 46.39 12.35 -25.12
C ARG A 513 47.52 13.06 -24.38
N VAL A 514 47.27 14.28 -23.92
CA VAL A 514 48.05 14.96 -22.89
C VAL A 514 47.24 15.02 -21.60
N PRO A 515 47.80 14.67 -20.44
CA PRO A 515 47.09 14.64 -19.15
C PRO A 515 47.19 15.98 -18.40
N GLY A 516 46.10 16.28 -17.72
CA GLY A 516 46.13 16.97 -16.45
C GLY A 516 46.29 18.48 -16.44
N THR A 517 45.33 19.11 -15.84
CA THR A 517 45.53 19.97 -14.64
C THR A 517 44.20 20.46 -14.11
N THR A 518 43.96 20.14 -12.86
CA THR A 518 43.00 20.78 -11.98
C THR A 518 43.39 22.23 -11.69
N PRO A 519 42.45 23.15 -11.52
CA PRO A 519 42.70 24.36 -10.74
C PRO A 519 41.97 24.31 -9.39
N SER A 520 42.80 24.47 -8.41
CA SER A 520 42.58 24.75 -7.02
C SER A 520 41.82 26.07 -6.77
N SER A 521 40.96 26.03 -5.77
CA SER A 521 40.33 27.16 -5.11
C SER A 521 41.30 27.97 -4.28
N LYS A 522 41.24 29.30 -4.36
CA LYS A 522 41.56 30.31 -3.33
C LYS A 522 40.76 31.54 -3.74
N GLY A 523 39.89 32.14 -2.97
CA GLY A 523 40.02 32.62 -1.62
C GLY A 523 40.33 34.09 -1.64
N ALA A 524 39.48 34.93 -1.11
CA ALA A 524 39.62 36.28 -0.56
C ALA A 524 38.33 37.06 -0.93
N GLY A 525 37.56 37.59 -0.04
CA GLY A 525 37.85 38.35 1.16
C GLY A 525 37.50 39.81 0.89
N ALA A 526 36.70 40.37 1.74
CA ALA A 526 36.61 41.79 2.15
C ALA A 526 35.22 42.42 1.95
N ASP A 527 34.53 42.63 3.06
CA ASP A 527 34.23 43.92 3.72
C ASP A 527 33.22 44.86 3.06
N GLY A 528 32.30 45.30 3.87
CA GLY A 528 31.52 46.51 3.73
C GLY A 528 30.12 46.43 4.34
N ASN A 529 29.95 46.42 5.58
CA ASN A 529 29.58 47.44 6.55
C ASN A 529 28.51 48.48 6.09
N LEU A 530 27.40 48.55 6.78
CA LEU A 530 26.81 49.67 7.50
C LEU A 530 25.27 49.71 7.49
N ARG A 531 24.73 49.70 8.75
CA ARG A 531 23.66 50.55 9.30
C ARG A 531 22.30 50.50 8.57
N GLY A 532 21.22 50.29 9.21
CA GLY A 532 20.69 50.79 10.47
C GLY A 532 19.30 51.30 10.26
N GLY A 533 18.42 51.14 11.20
CA GLY A 533 17.23 51.99 11.29
C GLY A 533 15.92 51.26 11.60
N LYS A 534 15.63 51.21 12.83
CA LYS A 534 14.37 51.37 13.58
C LYS A 534 13.11 51.70 12.76
N SER A 535 12.07 50.99 12.95
CA SER A 535 10.92 51.34 13.80
C SER A 535 9.95 50.15 13.84
#